data_81b0534a573ab296b00aaf8d308b4677
#
_entry.id   81b0534a573ab296b00aaf8d308b4677
#
_cell.length_a   1.000
_cell.length_b   1.000
_cell.length_c   1.000
_cell.angle_alpha   90.00
_cell.angle_beta   90.00
_cell.angle_gamma   90.00
#
_symmetry.space_group_name_H-M   'P 1'
#
loop_
_entity.id
_entity.type
_entity.pdbx_description
1 polymer ?
#
loop_
_entity_poly.entity_id
_entity_poly.type
_entity_poly.pdbx_seq_one_letter_code
_entity_poly.pdbx_strand_id
1 'polypeptide(L)'
;GDWNARVKALFNAADPAKLWIVDLGPGNTLGKLIGNVVQGTGIGVVEATTLSERSTLSTLESEPERTQNWKAFAPRVINTPAGAKLVTKFSKLTGKPPVLLPGMTPTTVEPEIVAAAANAGYWAELAGGGQVTAEVFDRHIAALEDELEEGRTVEFNAMFMDRYLWNLQFGSSRIVPKKRASGAPI
;
A
#
# COMPACT_ATOMS: atom_id res chain seq x y z
N GLY A 1 -11.74 -4.29 -34.39
CA GLY A 1 -10.99 -3.08 -34.07
C GLY A 1 -10.68 -3.03 -32.57
N ASP A 2 -9.55 -2.44 -32.20
CA ASP A 2 -9.13 -2.34 -30.80
C ASP A 2 -10.04 -1.37 -30.04
N TRP A 3 -10.97 -1.91 -29.26
CA TRP A 3 -11.90 -1.18 -28.39
C TRP A 3 -11.16 -0.28 -27.41
N ASN A 4 -10.14 -0.83 -26.74
CA ASN A 4 -9.38 -0.09 -25.71
C ASN A 4 -8.68 1.13 -26.29
N ALA A 5 -8.08 1.01 -27.48
CA ALA A 5 -7.44 2.13 -28.16
C ALA A 5 -8.44 3.22 -28.56
N ARG A 6 -9.62 2.85 -29.04
CA ARG A 6 -10.67 3.82 -29.38
C ARG A 6 -11.22 4.54 -28.17
N VAL A 7 -11.50 3.81 -27.09
CA VAL A 7 -11.96 4.40 -25.83
C VAL A 7 -10.92 5.33 -25.24
N LYS A 8 -9.65 4.93 -25.22
CA LYS A 8 -8.54 5.81 -24.78
C LYS A 8 -8.41 7.07 -25.62
N ALA A 9 -8.59 6.97 -26.95
CA ALA A 9 -8.54 8.13 -27.84
C ALA A 9 -9.62 9.16 -27.53
N LEU A 10 -10.84 8.73 -27.18
CA LEU A 10 -11.92 9.62 -26.76
C LEU A 10 -11.60 10.39 -25.47
N PHE A 11 -10.85 9.79 -24.56
CA PHE A 11 -10.50 10.39 -23.27
C PHE A 11 -9.26 11.29 -23.33
N ASN A 12 -8.36 11.09 -24.29
CA ASN A 12 -7.14 11.88 -24.40
C ASN A 12 -7.41 13.35 -24.78
N ALA A 13 -8.57 13.65 -25.34
CA ALA A 13 -8.96 14.99 -25.76
C ALA A 13 -9.66 15.82 -24.65
N ALA A 14 -9.98 15.20 -23.50
CA ALA A 14 -10.74 15.83 -22.42
C ALA A 14 -9.96 15.85 -21.10
N ASP A 15 -10.28 16.83 -20.25
CA ASP A 15 -9.77 16.84 -18.87
C ASP A 15 -10.44 15.72 -18.07
N PRO A 16 -9.67 14.72 -17.60
CA PRO A 16 -10.25 13.60 -16.85
C PRO A 16 -11.04 14.01 -15.62
N ALA A 17 -10.66 15.10 -14.97
CA ALA A 17 -11.36 15.60 -13.78
C ALA A 17 -12.76 16.16 -14.08
N LYS A 18 -13.07 16.41 -15.35
CA LYS A 18 -14.38 16.95 -15.79
C LYS A 18 -15.20 15.93 -16.58
N LEU A 19 -14.62 14.75 -16.87
CA LEU A 19 -15.26 13.74 -17.71
C LEU A 19 -16.03 12.73 -16.86
N TRP A 20 -17.26 12.47 -17.28
CA TRP A 20 -18.10 11.40 -16.79
C TRP A 20 -18.54 10.49 -17.92
N ILE A 21 -18.54 9.20 -17.64
CA ILE A 21 -19.07 8.17 -18.52
C ILE A 21 -20.34 7.63 -17.87
N VAL A 22 -21.45 7.66 -18.59
CA VAL A 22 -22.72 7.12 -18.12
C VAL A 22 -23.08 5.90 -18.97
N ASP A 23 -23.13 4.72 -18.36
CA ASP A 23 -23.56 3.47 -19.00
C ASP A 23 -25.09 3.37 -18.92
N LEU A 24 -25.74 3.50 -20.06
CA LEU A 24 -27.22 3.41 -20.18
C LEU A 24 -27.70 1.99 -20.48
N GLY A 25 -26.81 1.00 -20.54
CA GLY A 25 -27.16 -0.39 -20.82
C GLY A 25 -27.33 -0.72 -22.32
N PRO A 26 -27.89 -1.89 -22.67
CA PRO A 26 -28.52 -2.84 -21.76
C PRO A 26 -27.50 -3.65 -20.92
N GLY A 27 -27.81 -3.83 -19.65
CA GLY A 27 -26.90 -4.48 -18.69
C GLY A 27 -25.67 -3.61 -18.37
N ASN A 28 -24.75 -4.13 -17.58
CA ASN A 28 -23.58 -3.38 -17.07
C ASN A 28 -22.22 -3.82 -17.66
N THR A 29 -22.25 -4.56 -18.78
CA THR A 29 -21.02 -5.09 -19.40
C THR A 29 -20.10 -3.98 -19.91
N LEU A 30 -20.69 -2.96 -20.56
CA LEU A 30 -19.93 -1.83 -21.09
C LEU A 30 -19.35 -0.97 -19.97
N GLY A 31 -20.11 -0.69 -18.91
CA GLY A 31 -19.64 0.04 -17.74
C GLY A 31 -18.45 -0.65 -17.06
N LYS A 32 -18.50 -1.97 -16.90
CA LYS A 32 -17.37 -2.76 -16.35
C LYS A 32 -16.14 -2.72 -17.26
N LEU A 33 -16.31 -2.88 -18.57
CA LEU A 33 -15.19 -2.81 -19.53
C LEU A 33 -14.54 -1.43 -19.53
N ILE A 34 -15.35 -0.38 -19.54
CA ILE A 34 -14.88 1.01 -19.48
C ILE A 34 -14.21 1.31 -18.14
N GLY A 35 -14.79 0.85 -17.02
CA GLY A 35 -14.21 0.99 -15.70
C GLY A 35 -12.76 0.50 -15.63
N ASN A 36 -12.49 -0.67 -16.22
CA ASN A 36 -11.13 -1.20 -16.32
C ASN A 36 -10.19 -0.31 -17.17
N VAL A 37 -10.71 0.29 -18.24
CA VAL A 37 -9.89 1.16 -19.13
C VAL A 37 -9.56 2.50 -18.48
N VAL A 38 -10.48 3.05 -17.69
CA VAL A 38 -10.33 4.37 -17.06
C VAL A 38 -9.78 4.33 -15.64
N GLN A 39 -9.52 3.14 -15.14
CA GLN A 39 -8.93 2.97 -13.82
C GLN A 39 -7.64 3.80 -13.66
N GLY A 40 -7.54 4.55 -12.58
CA GLY A 40 -6.38 5.41 -12.30
C GLY A 40 -6.31 6.71 -13.11
N THR A 41 -7.31 7.04 -13.92
CA THR A 41 -7.34 8.28 -14.71
C THR A 41 -7.99 9.47 -14.02
N GLY A 42 -8.87 9.24 -13.04
CA GLY A 42 -9.71 10.26 -12.42
C GLY A 42 -11.06 10.48 -13.12
N ILE A 43 -11.33 9.74 -14.22
CA ILE A 43 -12.63 9.78 -14.92
C ILE A 43 -13.69 9.13 -14.05
N GLY A 44 -14.86 9.76 -13.93
CA GLY A 44 -16.01 9.17 -13.27
C GLY A 44 -16.76 8.18 -14.15
N VAL A 45 -17.24 7.07 -13.58
CA VAL A 45 -18.11 6.09 -14.28
C VAL A 45 -19.36 5.90 -13.45
N VAL A 46 -20.51 6.04 -14.09
CA VAL A 46 -21.82 5.87 -13.45
C VAL A 46 -22.64 4.87 -14.23
N GLU A 47 -23.16 3.85 -13.54
CA GLU A 47 -24.11 2.93 -14.10
C GLU A 47 -25.54 3.50 -14.00
N ALA A 48 -26.24 3.53 -15.14
CA ALA A 48 -27.63 3.97 -15.26
C ALA A 48 -28.39 3.00 -16.19
N THR A 49 -28.18 1.73 -15.96
CA THR A 49 -28.69 0.65 -16.85
C THR A 49 -30.16 0.35 -16.62
N THR A 50 -30.68 0.63 -15.42
CA THR A 50 -32.08 0.45 -15.04
C THR A 50 -32.82 1.80 -14.93
N LEU A 51 -34.15 1.77 -14.96
CA LEU A 51 -34.97 2.98 -14.77
C LEU A 51 -34.76 3.59 -13.36
N SER A 52 -34.56 2.76 -12.34
CA SER A 52 -34.28 3.21 -10.98
C SER A 52 -32.97 3.97 -10.91
N GLU A 53 -31.87 3.43 -11.47
CA GLU A 53 -30.57 4.09 -11.50
C GLU A 53 -30.62 5.42 -12.27
N ARG A 54 -31.35 5.46 -13.40
CA ARG A 54 -31.55 6.71 -14.19
C ARG A 54 -32.33 7.76 -13.42
N SER A 55 -33.36 7.38 -12.67
CA SER A 55 -34.09 8.32 -11.83
C SER A 55 -33.23 8.88 -10.72
N THR A 56 -32.36 8.05 -10.14
CA THR A 56 -31.41 8.50 -9.10
C THR A 56 -30.43 9.54 -9.64
N LEU A 57 -29.96 9.42 -10.88
CA LEU A 57 -29.06 10.45 -11.47
C LEU A 57 -29.66 11.83 -11.54
N SER A 58 -30.99 11.94 -11.71
CA SER A 58 -31.68 13.25 -11.76
C SER A 58 -31.88 13.89 -10.38
N THR A 59 -31.65 13.14 -9.30
CA THR A 59 -31.88 13.55 -7.91
C THR A 59 -30.60 13.57 -7.07
N LEU A 60 -29.41 13.44 -7.71
CA LEU A 60 -28.13 13.48 -7.00
C LEU A 60 -27.93 14.84 -6.34
N GLU A 61 -27.75 14.82 -5.02
CA GLU A 61 -27.39 16.01 -4.23
C GLU A 61 -25.88 16.31 -4.27
N SER A 62 -25.08 15.33 -4.65
CA SER A 62 -23.63 15.44 -4.74
C SER A 62 -23.08 14.66 -5.95
N GLU A 63 -21.90 15.06 -6.40
CA GLU A 63 -21.19 14.36 -7.48
C GLU A 63 -20.83 12.92 -7.03
N PRO A 64 -21.09 11.87 -7.85
CA PRO A 64 -20.69 10.52 -7.53
C PRO A 64 -19.17 10.39 -7.37
N GLU A 65 -18.72 9.31 -6.70
CA GLU A 65 -17.29 9.06 -6.50
C GLU A 65 -16.59 8.81 -7.84
N ARG A 66 -15.44 9.45 -8.02
CA ARG A 66 -14.59 9.30 -9.22
C ARG A 66 -13.54 8.23 -9.02
N THR A 67 -13.06 7.66 -10.13
CA THR A 67 -11.84 6.84 -10.07
C THR A 67 -10.65 7.70 -9.62
N GLN A 68 -9.71 7.10 -8.88
CA GLN A 68 -8.52 7.81 -8.44
C GLN A 68 -7.64 8.20 -9.63
N ASN A 69 -7.06 9.40 -9.59
CA ASN A 69 -6.07 9.82 -10.57
C ASN A 69 -4.65 9.41 -10.12
N TRP A 70 -4.15 8.31 -10.66
CA TRP A 70 -2.82 7.80 -10.31
C TRP A 70 -1.66 8.67 -10.77
N LYS A 71 -1.88 9.60 -11.71
CA LYS A 71 -0.84 10.57 -12.11
C LYS A 71 -0.34 11.40 -10.94
N ALA A 72 -1.21 11.69 -9.96
CA ALA A 72 -0.83 12.38 -8.72
C ALA A 72 0.17 11.57 -7.86
N PHE A 73 0.23 10.26 -8.05
CA PHE A 73 1.09 9.32 -7.33
C PHE A 73 2.24 8.78 -8.19
N ALA A 74 2.35 9.21 -9.44
CA ALA A 74 3.37 8.71 -10.37
C ALA A 74 4.78 8.86 -9.78
N PRO A 75 5.58 7.78 -9.77
CA PRO A 75 6.97 7.85 -9.35
C PRO A 75 7.78 8.67 -10.35
N ARG A 76 8.87 9.28 -9.88
CA ARG A 76 9.82 10.00 -10.72
C ARG A 76 11.23 9.53 -10.44
N VAL A 77 12.01 9.35 -11.47
CA VAL A 77 13.45 9.12 -11.36
C VAL A 77 14.14 10.48 -11.40
N ILE A 78 14.99 10.74 -10.43
CA ILE A 78 15.88 11.90 -10.39
C ILE A 78 17.34 11.44 -10.37
N ASN A 79 18.20 12.13 -11.10
CA ASN A 79 19.63 11.88 -11.07
C ASN A 79 20.26 12.73 -9.94
N THR A 80 21.04 12.08 -9.11
CA THR A 80 21.81 12.72 -8.03
C THR A 80 23.30 12.40 -8.21
N PRO A 81 24.21 13.11 -7.54
CA PRO A 81 25.64 12.76 -7.57
C PRO A 81 25.94 11.31 -7.12
N ALA A 82 25.07 10.74 -6.27
CA ALA A 82 25.15 9.35 -5.80
C ALA A 82 24.45 8.33 -6.73
N GLY A 83 23.93 8.77 -7.90
CA GLY A 83 23.22 7.92 -8.86
C GLY A 83 21.73 8.23 -9.00
N ALA A 84 21.03 7.43 -9.77
CA ALA A 84 19.60 7.58 -9.98
C ALA A 84 18.79 7.23 -8.74
N LYS A 85 17.85 8.08 -8.36
CA LYS A 85 16.98 7.89 -7.20
C LYS A 85 15.52 7.89 -7.63
N LEU A 86 14.76 6.88 -7.16
CA LEU A 86 13.31 6.82 -7.33
C LEU A 86 12.61 7.65 -6.25
N VAL A 87 11.81 8.62 -6.68
CA VAL A 87 11.03 9.49 -5.78
C VAL A 87 9.55 9.18 -5.91
N THR A 88 8.92 8.84 -4.79
CA THR A 88 7.49 8.58 -4.64
C THR A 88 6.91 9.43 -3.50
N LYS A 89 5.59 9.42 -3.33
CA LYS A 89 4.99 10.02 -2.12
C LYS A 89 5.49 9.33 -0.85
N PHE A 90 5.64 8.00 -0.88
CA PHE A 90 6.17 7.22 0.23
C PHE A 90 7.60 7.65 0.59
N SER A 91 8.51 7.72 -0.38
CA SER A 91 9.90 8.12 -0.12
C SER A 91 10.03 9.56 0.38
N LYS A 92 9.13 10.46 -0.04
CA LYS A 92 9.08 11.84 0.48
C LYS A 92 8.60 11.90 1.93
N LEU A 93 7.61 11.08 2.27
CA LEU A 93 7.04 11.04 3.62
C LEU A 93 8.02 10.43 4.61
N THR A 94 8.71 9.37 4.22
CA THR A 94 9.53 8.54 5.12
C THR A 94 11.01 8.92 5.10
N GLY A 95 11.46 9.65 4.07
CA GLY A 95 12.89 9.91 3.84
C GLY A 95 13.68 8.71 3.33
N LYS A 96 13.06 7.51 3.25
CA LYS A 96 13.70 6.26 2.82
C LYS A 96 13.38 5.93 1.36
N PRO A 97 14.20 5.12 0.68
CA PRO A 97 13.86 4.57 -0.62
C PRO A 97 12.52 3.82 -0.59
N PRO A 98 11.73 3.83 -1.68
CA PRO A 98 10.44 3.12 -1.73
C PRO A 98 10.64 1.61 -2.00
N VAL A 99 11.46 0.98 -1.21
CA VAL A 99 11.79 -0.45 -1.22
C VAL A 99 11.72 -0.96 0.21
N LEU A 100 11.04 -2.07 0.38
CA LEU A 100 10.78 -2.68 1.68
C LEU A 100 11.27 -4.13 1.64
N LEU A 101 11.98 -4.56 2.69
CA LEU A 101 12.15 -5.98 3.02
C LEU A 101 10.96 -6.41 3.88
N PRO A 102 9.95 -7.10 3.31
CA PRO A 102 8.73 -7.42 4.05
C PRO A 102 8.94 -8.54 5.06
N GLY A 103 8.08 -8.57 6.08
CA GLY A 103 8.04 -9.65 7.05
C GLY A 103 7.54 -10.95 6.42
N MET A 104 8.44 -11.90 6.17
CA MET A 104 8.17 -13.19 5.54
C MET A 104 8.75 -14.33 6.37
N THR A 105 7.88 -15.24 6.82
CA THR A 105 8.31 -16.48 7.44
C THR A 105 8.64 -17.52 6.35
N PRO A 106 9.81 -18.17 6.37
CA PRO A 106 10.88 -18.08 7.39
C PRO A 106 11.96 -17.03 7.14
N THR A 107 11.93 -16.28 6.03
CA THR A 107 13.07 -15.51 5.51
C THR A 107 13.52 -14.38 6.44
N THR A 108 12.58 -13.60 7.00
CA THR A 108 12.87 -12.44 7.87
C THR A 108 12.47 -12.69 9.33
N VAL A 109 12.59 -13.93 9.76
CA VAL A 109 12.40 -14.34 11.15
C VAL A 109 13.63 -14.01 11.98
N GLU A 110 14.81 -14.21 11.39
CA GLU A 110 16.10 -13.96 12.02
C GLU A 110 16.50 -12.48 11.90
N PRO A 111 17.13 -11.91 12.94
CA PRO A 111 17.47 -10.48 13.00
C PRO A 111 18.46 -10.00 11.95
N GLU A 112 19.42 -10.81 11.56
CA GLU A 112 20.60 -10.42 10.77
C GLU A 112 20.24 -9.80 9.41
N ILE A 113 19.34 -10.44 8.66
CA ILE A 113 18.90 -9.92 7.35
C ILE A 113 18.06 -8.65 7.51
N VAL A 114 17.28 -8.57 8.59
CA VAL A 114 16.42 -7.41 8.90
C VAL A 114 17.29 -6.22 9.29
N ALA A 115 18.27 -6.42 10.17
CA ALA A 115 19.24 -5.41 10.58
C ALA A 115 20.09 -4.93 9.39
N ALA A 116 20.58 -5.85 8.56
CA ALA A 116 21.36 -5.50 7.37
C ALA A 116 20.57 -4.59 6.40
N ALA A 117 19.29 -4.88 6.17
CA ALA A 117 18.43 -4.05 5.32
C ALA A 117 18.15 -2.67 5.96
N ALA A 118 17.90 -2.62 7.26
CA ALA A 118 17.67 -1.38 7.99
C ALA A 118 18.94 -0.49 8.02
N ASN A 119 20.11 -1.07 8.25
CA ASN A 119 21.40 -0.37 8.23
C ASN A 119 21.74 0.18 6.83
N ALA A 120 21.35 -0.56 5.76
CA ALA A 120 21.44 -0.06 4.39
C ALA A 120 20.45 1.08 4.07
N GLY A 121 19.61 1.50 5.00
CA GLY A 121 18.68 2.62 4.87
C GLY A 121 17.33 2.29 4.30
N TYR A 122 16.99 1.01 4.19
CA TYR A 122 15.69 0.55 3.71
C TYR A 122 14.69 0.34 4.85
N TRP A 123 13.41 0.21 4.49
CA TRP A 123 12.43 -0.35 5.39
C TRP A 123 12.64 -1.86 5.52
N ALA A 124 12.55 -2.38 6.73
CA ALA A 124 12.70 -3.81 7.00
C ALA A 124 11.75 -4.25 8.10
N GLU A 125 11.14 -5.40 7.94
CA GLU A 125 10.17 -5.97 8.87
C GLU A 125 10.68 -7.29 9.46
N LEU A 126 10.66 -7.38 10.80
CA LEU A 126 10.82 -8.65 11.50
C LEU A 126 9.52 -9.46 11.40
N ALA A 127 9.60 -10.69 10.91
CA ALA A 127 8.41 -11.53 10.71
C ALA A 127 7.88 -12.08 12.04
N GLY A 128 6.65 -11.74 12.37
CA GLY A 128 5.96 -12.20 13.58
C GLY A 128 5.65 -13.69 13.59
N GLY A 129 5.58 -14.35 12.43
CA GLY A 129 5.36 -15.79 12.34
C GLY A 129 6.47 -16.65 12.94
N GLY A 130 7.68 -16.12 13.11
CA GLY A 130 8.78 -16.77 13.79
C GLY A 130 8.91 -16.44 15.27
N GLN A 131 8.21 -15.42 15.75
CA GLN A 131 8.26 -14.97 17.15
C GLN A 131 7.24 -15.74 18.00
N VAL A 132 7.50 -17.06 18.15
CA VAL A 132 6.52 -18.04 18.66
C VAL A 132 6.45 -18.12 20.20
N THR A 133 7.45 -17.58 20.90
CA THR A 133 7.42 -17.44 22.37
C THR A 133 8.00 -16.09 22.79
N ALA A 134 7.78 -15.69 24.03
CA ALA A 134 8.34 -14.47 24.60
C ALA A 134 9.89 -14.52 24.60
N GLU A 135 10.46 -15.67 24.94
CA GLU A 135 11.91 -15.88 25.03
C GLU A 135 12.58 -15.79 23.63
N VAL A 136 11.95 -16.37 22.60
CA VAL A 136 12.43 -16.25 21.21
C VAL A 136 12.40 -14.79 20.77
N PHE A 137 11.29 -14.11 21.06
CA PHE A 137 11.15 -12.71 20.69
C PHE A 137 12.16 -11.81 21.44
N ASP A 138 12.36 -12.02 22.75
CA ASP A 138 13.34 -11.28 23.54
C ASP A 138 14.76 -11.45 23.01
N ARG A 139 15.14 -12.67 22.63
CA ARG A 139 16.44 -12.96 22.02
C ARG A 139 16.63 -12.23 20.67
N HIS A 140 15.61 -12.24 19.80
CA HIS A 140 15.70 -11.56 18.53
C HIS A 140 15.73 -10.03 18.68
N ILE A 141 15.02 -9.47 19.65
CA ILE A 141 15.12 -8.03 19.94
C ILE A 141 16.52 -7.67 20.46
N ALA A 142 17.09 -8.46 21.35
CA ALA A 142 18.46 -8.22 21.82
C ALA A 142 19.47 -8.27 20.68
N ALA A 143 19.35 -9.24 19.76
CA ALA A 143 20.19 -9.30 18.59
C ALA A 143 20.01 -8.09 17.65
N LEU A 144 18.77 -7.61 17.46
CA LEU A 144 18.54 -6.36 16.71
C LEU A 144 19.16 -5.14 17.37
N GLU A 145 19.11 -5.04 18.72
CA GLU A 145 19.74 -3.96 19.47
C GLU A 145 21.26 -3.96 19.28
N ASP A 146 21.88 -5.14 19.20
CA ASP A 146 23.33 -5.29 18.99
C ASP A 146 23.77 -5.03 17.53
N GLU A 147 22.94 -5.35 16.54
CA GLU A 147 23.30 -5.30 15.13
C GLU A 147 22.90 -4.00 14.42
N LEU A 148 21.88 -3.30 14.93
CA LEU A 148 21.41 -2.05 14.32
C LEU A 148 22.35 -0.89 14.60
N GLU A 149 22.65 -0.12 13.55
CA GLU A 149 23.35 1.17 13.68
C GLU A 149 22.49 2.16 14.47
N GLU A 150 23.14 3.13 15.12
CA GLU A 150 22.47 4.16 15.90
C GLU A 150 21.37 4.88 15.11
N GLY A 151 20.19 5.00 15.72
CA GLY A 151 19.03 5.64 15.13
C GLY A 151 18.29 4.80 14.07
N ARG A 152 18.71 3.56 13.81
CA ARG A 152 17.96 2.63 12.95
C ARG A 152 16.86 1.95 13.72
N THR A 153 15.76 1.70 13.03
CA THR A 153 14.60 0.96 13.54
C THR A 153 14.09 -0.01 12.49
N VAL A 154 13.44 -1.06 12.93
CA VAL A 154 12.75 -2.03 12.07
C VAL A 154 11.26 -2.02 12.39
N GLU A 155 10.46 -2.55 11.47
CA GLU A 155 9.04 -2.75 11.67
C GLU A 155 8.76 -4.19 12.09
N PHE A 156 7.59 -4.42 12.65
CA PHE A 156 7.14 -5.75 13.06
C PHE A 156 5.90 -6.16 12.26
N ASN A 157 6.02 -7.27 11.53
CA ASN A 157 4.93 -7.86 10.77
C ASN A 157 4.12 -8.83 11.64
N ALA A 158 2.98 -8.39 12.17
CA ALA A 158 2.18 -9.17 13.10
C ALA A 158 1.34 -10.26 12.41
N MET A 159 1.27 -11.42 13.02
CA MET A 159 0.44 -12.55 12.59
C MET A 159 -0.97 -12.47 13.17
N PHE A 160 -1.80 -11.53 12.67
CA PHE A 160 -3.14 -11.32 13.23
C PHE A 160 -4.11 -12.49 12.96
N MET A 161 -3.89 -13.28 11.91
CA MET A 161 -4.73 -14.45 11.58
C MET A 161 -4.47 -15.65 12.48
N ASP A 162 -3.29 -15.74 13.11
CA ASP A 162 -2.98 -16.75 14.12
C ASP A 162 -3.36 -16.22 15.50
N ARG A 163 -4.39 -16.83 16.10
CA ARG A 163 -4.94 -16.38 17.39
C ARG A 163 -3.93 -16.45 18.52
N TYR A 164 -3.06 -17.46 18.53
CA TYR A 164 -2.03 -17.61 19.56
C TYR A 164 -0.97 -16.51 19.41
N LEU A 165 -0.40 -16.34 18.21
CA LEU A 165 0.61 -15.32 17.95
C LEU A 165 0.05 -13.91 18.14
N TRP A 166 -1.17 -13.65 17.71
CA TRP A 166 -1.82 -12.36 17.98
C TRP A 166 -1.92 -12.06 19.48
N ASN A 167 -2.37 -13.03 20.29
CA ASN A 167 -2.48 -12.84 21.74
C ASN A 167 -1.10 -12.66 22.40
N LEU A 168 -0.09 -13.37 21.95
CA LEU A 168 1.28 -13.23 22.41
C LEU A 168 1.85 -11.83 22.07
N GLN A 169 1.70 -11.39 20.85
CA GLN A 169 2.36 -10.19 20.32
C GLN A 169 1.61 -8.90 20.67
N PHE A 170 0.32 -8.82 20.45
CA PHE A 170 -0.51 -7.62 20.63
C PHE A 170 -1.70 -7.80 21.56
N GLY A 171 -2.17 -9.02 21.78
CA GLY A 171 -3.33 -9.33 22.61
C GLY A 171 -3.03 -9.26 24.11
N SER A 172 -3.30 -10.35 24.83
CA SER A 172 -3.20 -10.40 26.31
C SER A 172 -1.78 -10.16 26.83
N SER A 173 -0.76 -10.69 26.17
CA SER A 173 0.65 -10.53 26.58
C SER A 173 1.24 -9.18 26.20
N ARG A 174 0.78 -8.56 25.11
CA ARG A 174 1.20 -7.24 24.63
C ARG A 174 2.72 -7.06 24.54
N ILE A 175 3.44 -8.08 24.03
CA ILE A 175 4.91 -8.06 24.00
C ILE A 175 5.40 -6.89 23.14
N VAL A 176 4.91 -6.73 21.89
CA VAL A 176 5.36 -5.66 20.98
C VAL A 176 5.09 -4.28 21.56
N PRO A 177 3.88 -3.92 22.04
CA PRO A 177 3.66 -2.62 22.69
C PRO A 177 4.56 -2.37 23.88
N LYS A 178 4.85 -3.39 24.72
CA LYS A 178 5.74 -3.25 25.87
C LYS A 178 7.19 -3.01 25.44
N LYS A 179 7.69 -3.73 24.45
CA LYS A 179 9.03 -3.55 23.90
C LYS A 179 9.21 -2.15 23.30
N ARG A 180 8.26 -1.69 22.49
CA ARG A 180 8.29 -0.32 21.95
C ARG A 180 8.28 0.74 23.06
N ALA A 181 7.48 0.55 24.09
CA ALA A 181 7.45 1.46 25.25
C ALA A 181 8.74 1.47 26.05
N SER A 182 9.54 0.40 26.02
CA SER A 182 10.87 0.32 26.64
C SER A 182 12.01 0.83 25.78
N GLY A 183 11.71 1.31 24.54
CA GLY A 183 12.71 1.86 23.64
C GLY A 183 13.34 0.85 22.70
N ALA A 184 12.81 -0.38 22.59
CA ALA A 184 13.29 -1.35 21.62
C ALA A 184 13.16 -0.80 20.18
N PRO A 185 14.08 -1.16 19.27
CA PRO A 185 14.18 -0.59 17.92
C PRO A 185 13.18 -1.20 16.92
N ILE A 186 11.95 -1.53 17.36
CA ILE A 186 10.87 -2.13 16.56
C ILE A 186 9.60 -1.28 16.54
#